data_083f65f35e37e841094c5af62b108f52
#
_entry.id   083f65f35e37e841094c5af62b108f52
#
_cell.length_a   1.000
_cell.length_b   1.000
_cell.length_c   1.000
_cell.angle_alpha   90.00
_cell.angle_beta   90.00
_cell.angle_gamma   90.00
#
_symmetry.space_group_name_H-M   'P 1'
#
loop_
_entity.id
_entity.type
_entity.pdbx_description
1 polymer ?
#
loop_
_entity_poly.entity_id
_entity_poly.type
_entity_poly.pdbx_seq_one_letter_code
_entity_poly.pdbx_strand_id
1 'polypeptide(L)'
;MDLTSATTAIRGRRLLLAVACGLALLPAALVDSARGQGLAASADVLSAGSAAPDSASLVQCLTTGEQAERSATFAGEMTAIAGTTRMSMRIELLEWMPGQTSYHVVAAPGLGVWRVSDPGVGVYKYVKQVTNLSPPADYRGLVSFRWQGAHGHTIKRDERRTRRCSQPAPAASAPSLSSSLE
;
A
#
# COMPACT_ATOMS: atom_id res chain seq x y z
N MET A 1 -25.57 44.48 1.71
CA MET A 1 -25.39 43.84 3.02
C MET A 1 -23.98 43.30 3.05
N ASP A 2 -23.08 44.05 3.67
CA ASP A 2 -21.66 43.76 3.82
C ASP A 2 -21.43 42.68 4.87
N LEU A 3 -20.52 41.75 4.62
CA LEU A 3 -19.89 40.93 5.64
C LEU A 3 -18.41 40.73 5.32
N THR A 4 -17.67 41.59 5.74
CA THR A 4 -16.35 41.71 6.38
C THR A 4 -15.49 40.44 6.46
N SER A 5 -14.33 40.54 5.80
CA SER A 5 -13.14 39.73 5.93
C SER A 5 -12.59 39.69 7.36
N ALA A 6 -12.16 38.55 7.82
CA ALA A 6 -11.27 38.40 8.97
C ALA A 6 -9.98 37.66 8.54
N THR A 7 -8.94 38.45 8.31
CA THR A 7 -7.57 37.98 8.10
C THR A 7 -6.88 37.77 9.44
N THR A 8 -6.57 36.54 9.81
CA THR A 8 -5.74 36.24 10.98
C THR A 8 -4.32 35.91 10.53
N ALA A 9 -3.43 36.86 10.71
CA ALA A 9 -1.99 36.72 10.53
C ALA A 9 -1.36 36.10 11.78
N ILE A 10 -0.80 34.92 11.71
CA ILE A 10 0.03 34.35 12.78
C ILE A 10 1.50 34.59 12.45
N ARG A 11 2.11 35.50 13.23
CA ARG A 11 3.53 35.81 13.19
C ARG A 11 4.37 34.71 13.79
N GLY A 12 5.30 34.18 12.99
CA GLY A 12 6.31 33.21 13.38
C GLY A 12 7.32 33.76 14.38
N ARG A 13 7.66 32.93 15.34
CA ARG A 13 8.71 33.19 16.35
C ARG A 13 9.91 32.32 15.97
N ARG A 14 10.96 32.98 15.45
CA ARG A 14 12.26 32.33 15.19
C ARG A 14 12.97 32.12 16.52
N LEU A 15 13.26 30.87 16.86
CA LEU A 15 14.14 30.53 17.97
C LEU A 15 15.51 30.13 17.38
N LEU A 16 16.52 30.99 17.61
CA LEU A 16 17.93 30.71 17.34
C LEU A 16 18.49 29.95 18.55
N LEU A 17 18.95 28.72 18.34
CA LEU A 17 19.79 28.03 19.30
C LEU A 17 21.21 27.89 18.72
N ALA A 18 22.13 28.60 19.35
CA ALA A 18 23.56 28.44 19.18
C ALA A 18 24.04 27.21 19.96
N VAL A 19 24.81 26.34 19.36
CA VAL A 19 25.51 25.25 20.03
C VAL A 19 26.99 25.39 19.83
N ALA A 20 27.68 25.41 20.98
CA ALA A 20 29.10 25.66 21.13
C ALA A 20 29.97 24.45 20.68
N CYS A 21 31.15 24.84 20.15
CA CYS A 21 32.28 23.94 19.88
C CYS A 21 32.81 23.28 21.16
N GLY A 22 32.95 21.95 21.15
CA GLY A 22 33.76 21.20 22.09
C GLY A 22 34.89 20.51 21.34
N LEU A 23 36.13 21.05 21.47
CA LEU A 23 37.36 20.34 21.12
C LEU A 23 37.65 19.27 22.16
N ALA A 24 37.81 18.01 21.77
CA ALA A 24 38.37 16.97 22.61
C ALA A 24 39.59 16.36 21.91
N LEU A 25 40.72 16.45 22.62
CA LEU A 25 42.05 15.95 22.26
C LEU A 25 42.08 14.42 22.27
N LEU A 26 42.79 13.85 21.28
CA LEU A 26 43.16 12.43 21.18
C LEU A 26 44.40 12.12 22.08
N PRO A 27 44.49 10.88 22.59
CA PRO A 27 45.80 10.26 22.73
C PRO A 27 45.98 9.13 21.72
N ALA A 28 47.18 9.13 21.10
CA ALA A 28 47.70 8.06 20.30
C ALA A 28 48.09 6.87 21.15
N ALA A 29 47.56 5.70 20.84
CA ALA A 29 48.07 4.43 21.34
C ALA A 29 48.58 3.60 20.16
N LEU A 30 49.89 3.41 20.15
CA LEU A 30 50.64 2.43 19.36
C LEU A 30 50.30 1.03 19.88
N VAL A 31 49.80 0.14 19.07
CA VAL A 31 49.73 -1.29 19.37
C VAL A 31 50.11 -2.10 18.12
N ASP A 32 51.10 -2.79 18.30
CA ASP A 32 51.74 -3.96 17.73
C ASP A 32 51.08 -4.74 16.60
N SER A 33 51.95 -5.06 15.62
CA SER A 33 51.71 -5.96 14.50
C SER A 33 51.56 -7.41 14.97
N ALA A 34 50.38 -7.97 14.90
CA ALA A 34 50.18 -9.41 14.88
C ALA A 34 49.79 -9.85 13.45
N ARG A 35 50.72 -10.57 12.79
CA ARG A 35 50.45 -11.31 11.56
C ARG A 35 49.43 -12.41 11.86
N GLY A 36 48.14 -12.18 11.50
CA GLY A 36 47.11 -13.17 11.44
C GLY A 36 46.80 -13.49 10.01
N GLN A 37 47.01 -14.75 9.62
CA GLN A 37 46.73 -15.29 8.28
C GLN A 37 45.30 -15.08 7.86
N GLY A 38 45.12 -14.62 6.61
CA GLY A 38 43.83 -14.32 6.03
C GLY A 38 42.97 -15.56 5.85
N LEU A 39 41.79 -15.50 6.45
CA LEU A 39 40.61 -16.11 5.88
C LEU A 39 39.97 -15.02 5.04
N ALA A 40 40.03 -15.20 3.73
CA ALA A 40 39.27 -14.41 2.79
C ALA A 40 37.79 -14.64 3.11
N ALA A 41 37.24 -13.79 3.98
CA ALA A 41 35.81 -13.65 4.09
C ALA A 41 35.35 -13.09 2.75
N SER A 42 34.81 -13.98 1.90
CA SER A 42 34.02 -13.57 0.77
C SER A 42 32.91 -12.69 1.33
N ALA A 43 33.07 -11.38 1.19
CA ALA A 43 31.97 -10.45 1.34
C ALA A 43 30.98 -10.81 0.22
N ASP A 44 30.03 -11.70 0.54
CA ASP A 44 28.77 -11.74 -0.14
C ASP A 44 28.18 -10.32 -0.03
N VAL A 45 28.47 -9.53 -1.02
CA VAL A 45 27.72 -8.32 -1.31
C VAL A 45 26.32 -8.83 -1.63
N LEU A 46 25.49 -9.01 -0.57
CA LEU A 46 24.06 -9.10 -0.71
C LEU A 46 23.67 -7.88 -1.54
N SER A 47 23.53 -8.09 -2.84
CA SER A 47 22.83 -7.16 -3.71
C SER A 47 21.48 -6.96 -3.06
N ALA A 48 21.35 -5.91 -2.26
CA ALA A 48 20.07 -5.42 -1.79
C ALA A 48 19.34 -5.01 -3.06
N GLY A 49 18.65 -5.98 -3.65
CA GLY A 49 17.77 -5.74 -4.80
C GLY A 49 16.89 -4.58 -4.42
N SER A 50 17.02 -3.48 -5.14
CA SER A 50 16.21 -2.28 -4.89
C SER A 50 14.75 -2.73 -4.84
N ALA A 51 14.13 -2.63 -3.68
CA ALA A 51 12.73 -3.01 -3.52
C ALA A 51 11.89 -2.24 -4.55
N ALA A 52 10.93 -2.89 -5.15
CA ALA A 52 10.06 -2.24 -6.11
C ALA A 52 9.40 -1.02 -5.44
N PRO A 53 9.31 0.12 -6.15
CA PRO A 53 8.76 1.35 -5.58
C PRO A 53 7.24 1.29 -5.36
N ASP A 54 6.60 0.16 -5.61
CA ASP A 54 5.17 -0.06 -5.50
C ASP A 54 4.85 -1.47 -5.00
N SER A 55 3.76 -1.59 -4.27
CA SER A 55 3.22 -2.87 -3.80
C SER A 55 1.70 -2.85 -3.73
N ALA A 56 1.09 -4.03 -3.85
CA ALA A 56 -0.34 -4.24 -3.66
C ALA A 56 -0.59 -5.42 -2.72
N SER A 57 -1.50 -5.25 -1.77
CA SER A 57 -1.80 -6.26 -0.76
C SER A 57 -3.29 -6.45 -0.53
N LEU A 58 -3.67 -7.67 -0.17
CA LEU A 58 -4.94 -7.98 0.48
C LEU A 58 -4.74 -7.83 1.98
N VAL A 59 -5.38 -6.81 2.55
CA VAL A 59 -5.29 -6.49 3.99
C VAL A 59 -6.21 -7.37 4.81
N GLN A 60 -7.44 -7.58 4.31
CA GLN A 60 -8.47 -8.36 5.00
C GLN A 60 -9.37 -9.05 3.98
N CYS A 61 -9.86 -10.25 4.35
CA CYS A 61 -10.86 -11.01 3.61
C CYS A 61 -11.83 -11.61 4.61
N LEU A 62 -13.07 -11.13 4.63
CA LEU A 62 -14.15 -11.64 5.48
C LEU A 62 -15.09 -12.49 4.64
N THR A 63 -15.32 -13.72 5.11
CA THR A 63 -16.10 -14.76 4.44
C THR A 63 -17.25 -15.26 5.29
N THR A 64 -17.87 -14.36 6.06
CA THR A 64 -19.00 -14.66 6.95
C THR A 64 -20.20 -15.22 6.19
N GLY A 65 -21.17 -15.80 6.92
CA GLY A 65 -22.37 -16.42 6.32
C GLY A 65 -23.22 -15.43 5.55
N GLU A 66 -23.45 -14.24 6.11
CA GLU A 66 -24.28 -13.20 5.51
C GLU A 66 -23.53 -12.47 4.40
N GLN A 67 -24.16 -12.35 3.23
CA GLN A 67 -23.54 -11.68 2.08
C GLN A 67 -23.17 -10.23 2.36
N ALA A 68 -24.02 -9.50 3.09
CA ALA A 68 -23.82 -8.10 3.42
C ALA A 68 -22.52 -7.86 4.22
N GLU A 69 -22.06 -8.84 4.99
CA GLU A 69 -20.85 -8.79 5.80
C GLU A 69 -19.60 -9.25 5.06
N ARG A 70 -19.76 -9.96 3.93
CA ARG A 70 -18.64 -10.44 3.13
C ARG A 70 -17.89 -9.27 2.53
N SER A 71 -16.59 -9.19 2.78
CA SER A 71 -15.81 -8.06 2.33
C SER A 71 -14.35 -8.41 2.05
N ALA A 72 -13.72 -7.58 1.24
CA ALA A 72 -12.28 -7.58 1.02
C ALA A 72 -11.73 -6.16 1.15
N THR A 73 -10.60 -6.01 1.83
CA THR A 73 -9.86 -4.75 1.93
C THR A 73 -8.55 -4.88 1.19
N PHE A 74 -8.38 -4.03 0.18
CA PHE A 74 -7.18 -3.97 -0.65
C PHE A 74 -6.39 -2.71 -0.33
N ALA A 75 -5.07 -2.80 -0.39
CA ALA A 75 -4.18 -1.66 -0.23
C ALA A 75 -3.15 -1.61 -1.34
N GLY A 76 -2.80 -0.40 -1.73
CA GLY A 76 -1.62 -0.10 -2.52
C GLY A 76 -0.70 0.83 -1.75
N GLU A 77 0.59 0.68 -1.97
CA GLU A 77 1.63 1.57 -1.47
C GLU A 77 2.61 1.86 -2.58
N MET A 78 3.05 3.11 -2.69
CA MET A 78 4.06 3.52 -3.64
C MET A 78 4.99 4.57 -3.05
N THR A 79 6.26 4.52 -3.44
CA THR A 79 7.31 5.45 -3.03
C THR A 79 7.67 6.35 -4.20
N ALA A 80 7.94 7.62 -3.93
CA ALA A 80 8.39 8.56 -4.93
C ALA A 80 9.72 8.12 -5.54
N ILE A 81 9.83 8.22 -6.87
CA ILE A 81 11.07 8.02 -7.63
C ILE A 81 11.62 9.37 -8.08
N ALA A 82 12.85 9.39 -8.60
CA ALA A 82 13.50 10.63 -9.05
C ALA A 82 12.59 11.42 -10.02
N GLY A 83 12.43 12.72 -9.77
CA GLY A 83 11.60 13.62 -10.57
C GLY A 83 10.11 13.59 -10.25
N THR A 84 9.64 12.75 -9.30
CA THR A 84 8.23 12.69 -8.91
C THR A 84 7.81 13.95 -8.17
N THR A 85 6.75 14.59 -8.64
CA THR A 85 6.07 15.69 -7.94
C THR A 85 4.74 15.25 -7.32
N ARG A 86 4.05 14.29 -7.95
CA ARG A 86 2.80 13.68 -7.44
C ARG A 86 2.74 12.20 -7.78
N MET A 87 2.00 11.47 -6.99
CA MET A 87 1.69 10.05 -7.19
C MET A 87 0.19 9.86 -7.33
N SER A 88 -0.22 8.91 -8.14
CA SER A 88 -1.64 8.57 -8.30
C SER A 88 -1.81 7.06 -8.27
N MET A 89 -2.90 6.62 -7.66
CA MET A 89 -3.24 5.22 -7.52
C MET A 89 -4.71 4.99 -7.85
N ARG A 90 -5.01 3.86 -8.48
CA ARG A 90 -6.36 3.41 -8.78
C ARG A 90 -6.47 1.94 -8.40
N ILE A 91 -7.55 1.57 -7.71
CA ILE A 91 -7.87 0.17 -7.38
C ILE A 91 -9.13 -0.22 -8.14
N GLU A 92 -9.06 -1.32 -8.89
CA GLU A 92 -10.18 -1.99 -9.55
C GLU A 92 -10.41 -3.36 -8.91
N LEU A 93 -11.65 -3.82 -8.88
CA LEU A 93 -12.00 -5.14 -8.40
C LEU A 93 -11.99 -6.14 -9.56
N LEU A 94 -11.26 -7.20 -9.40
CA LEU A 94 -11.29 -8.36 -10.28
C LEU A 94 -12.07 -9.49 -9.60
N GLU A 95 -13.01 -10.09 -10.33
CA GLU A 95 -13.79 -11.24 -9.91
C GLU A 95 -13.55 -12.43 -10.84
N TRP A 96 -13.49 -13.62 -10.26
CA TRP A 96 -13.53 -14.88 -10.97
C TRP A 96 -14.58 -15.78 -10.31
N MET A 97 -15.51 -16.29 -11.09
CA MET A 97 -16.53 -17.25 -10.65
C MET A 97 -16.27 -18.64 -11.19
N PRO A 98 -16.74 -19.70 -10.52
CA PRO A 98 -16.65 -21.06 -11.04
C PRO A 98 -17.20 -21.16 -12.48
N GLY A 99 -16.42 -21.82 -13.34
CA GLY A 99 -16.74 -21.94 -14.78
C GLY A 99 -16.18 -20.84 -15.66
N GLN A 100 -15.63 -19.76 -15.10
CA GLN A 100 -14.93 -18.73 -15.87
C GLN A 100 -13.47 -19.13 -16.12
N THR A 101 -12.93 -18.71 -17.26
CA THR A 101 -11.52 -18.97 -17.66
C THR A 101 -10.56 -17.89 -17.20
N SER A 102 -11.07 -16.70 -16.84
CA SER A 102 -10.26 -15.54 -16.45
C SER A 102 -10.99 -14.64 -15.48
N TYR A 103 -10.21 -13.80 -14.77
CA TYR A 103 -10.75 -12.70 -13.99
C TYR A 103 -11.30 -11.61 -14.91
N HIS A 104 -12.40 -10.99 -14.51
CA HIS A 104 -12.97 -9.81 -15.16
C HIS A 104 -13.13 -8.65 -14.17
N VAL A 105 -13.16 -7.42 -14.68
CA VAL A 105 -13.35 -6.23 -13.84
C VAL A 105 -14.82 -6.10 -13.47
N VAL A 106 -15.07 -5.90 -12.17
CA VAL A 106 -16.42 -5.65 -11.64
C VAL A 106 -16.51 -4.20 -11.15
N ALA A 107 -17.59 -3.55 -11.52
CA ALA A 107 -17.88 -2.21 -11.01
C ALA A 107 -18.32 -2.27 -9.54
N ALA A 108 -17.68 -1.45 -8.70
CA ALA A 108 -18.09 -1.26 -7.31
C ALA A 108 -17.90 0.22 -6.91
N PRO A 109 -18.71 0.72 -5.96
CA PRO A 109 -18.67 2.13 -5.57
C PRO A 109 -17.28 2.61 -5.14
N GLY A 110 -16.79 3.67 -5.79
CA GLY A 110 -15.50 4.31 -5.50
C GLY A 110 -14.27 3.52 -5.94
N LEU A 111 -14.42 2.46 -6.72
CA LEU A 111 -13.37 1.77 -7.43
C LEU A 111 -13.18 2.33 -8.85
N GLY A 112 -12.04 2.04 -9.48
CA GLY A 112 -11.72 2.52 -10.82
C GLY A 112 -11.38 4.02 -10.92
N VAL A 113 -11.38 4.75 -9.79
CA VAL A 113 -11.12 6.20 -9.75
C VAL A 113 -9.68 6.46 -9.30
N TRP A 114 -8.97 7.31 -10.06
CA TRP A 114 -7.64 7.76 -9.67
C TRP A 114 -7.69 8.62 -8.40
N ARG A 115 -6.90 8.24 -7.40
CA ARG A 115 -6.64 9.01 -6.20
C ARG A 115 -5.24 9.60 -6.31
N VAL A 116 -5.10 10.88 -6.01
CA VAL A 116 -3.86 11.63 -6.20
C VAL A 116 -3.32 12.04 -4.84
N SER A 117 -2.01 11.89 -4.65
CA SER A 117 -1.32 12.36 -3.44
C SER A 117 -1.21 13.88 -3.41
N ASP A 118 -0.93 14.43 -2.24
CA ASP A 118 -0.42 15.80 -2.15
C ASP A 118 0.95 15.91 -2.86
N PRO A 119 1.32 17.11 -3.32
CA PRO A 119 2.62 17.34 -3.93
C PRO A 119 3.77 17.06 -2.94
N GLY A 120 4.87 16.47 -3.44
CA GLY A 120 6.08 16.25 -2.66
C GLY A 120 6.02 15.14 -1.59
N VAL A 121 4.94 14.37 -1.54
CA VAL A 121 4.81 13.21 -0.65
C VAL A 121 5.80 12.12 -1.06
N GLY A 122 6.61 11.63 -0.12
CA GLY A 122 7.60 10.58 -0.37
C GLY A 122 7.02 9.17 -0.45
N VAL A 123 5.97 8.87 0.32
CA VAL A 123 5.24 7.59 0.32
C VAL A 123 3.75 7.87 0.26
N TYR A 124 3.05 7.19 -0.64
CA TYR A 124 1.60 7.31 -0.77
C TYR A 124 0.94 5.94 -0.61
N LYS A 125 -0.04 5.87 0.31
CA LYS A 125 -0.85 4.68 0.59
C LYS A 125 -2.31 4.96 0.29
N TYR A 126 -2.98 3.99 -0.31
CA TYR A 126 -4.42 4.03 -0.53
C TYR A 126 -5.03 2.68 -0.17
N VAL A 127 -6.08 2.71 0.67
CA VAL A 127 -6.80 1.52 1.12
C VAL A 127 -8.25 1.63 0.68
N LYS A 128 -8.81 0.53 0.18
CA LYS A 128 -10.20 0.45 -0.23
C LYS A 128 -10.82 -0.86 0.24
N GLN A 129 -11.93 -0.75 0.97
CA GLN A 129 -12.79 -1.87 1.31
C GLN A 129 -13.92 -1.99 0.28
N VAL A 130 -14.22 -3.22 -0.08
CA VAL A 130 -15.39 -3.61 -0.88
C VAL A 130 -16.21 -4.56 -0.04
N THR A 131 -17.50 -4.28 0.10
CA THR A 131 -18.47 -5.07 0.89
C THR A 131 -19.48 -5.75 -0.03
N ASN A 132 -20.32 -6.62 0.54
CA ASN A 132 -21.39 -7.32 -0.16
C ASN A 132 -20.86 -8.22 -1.29
N LEU A 133 -19.75 -8.91 -1.04
CA LEU A 133 -19.14 -9.80 -2.03
C LEU A 133 -19.98 -11.07 -2.23
N SER A 134 -20.26 -11.40 -3.49
CA SER A 134 -21.07 -12.57 -3.86
C SER A 134 -20.26 -13.86 -3.75
N PRO A 135 -20.79 -14.94 -3.16
CA PRO A 135 -20.26 -16.28 -3.23
C PRO A 135 -20.97 -17.12 -4.33
N PRO A 136 -20.34 -18.19 -4.87
CA PRO A 136 -18.93 -18.48 -4.76
C PRO A 136 -18.11 -17.67 -5.77
N ALA A 137 -17.06 -17.02 -5.32
CA ALA A 137 -16.17 -16.25 -6.19
C ALA A 137 -14.79 -16.03 -5.55
N ASP A 138 -13.79 -15.75 -6.38
CA ASP A 138 -12.48 -15.27 -6.00
C ASP A 138 -12.33 -13.80 -6.40
N TYR A 139 -11.91 -12.96 -5.47
CA TYR A 139 -11.71 -11.53 -5.69
C TYR A 139 -10.24 -11.12 -5.56
N ARG A 140 -9.81 -10.17 -6.38
CA ARG A 140 -8.49 -9.53 -6.29
C ARG A 140 -8.61 -8.04 -6.51
N GLY A 141 -7.73 -7.27 -5.89
CA GLY A 141 -7.50 -5.88 -6.25
C GLY A 141 -6.48 -5.81 -7.40
N LEU A 142 -6.80 -5.08 -8.46
CA LEU A 142 -5.86 -4.64 -9.47
C LEU A 142 -5.50 -3.19 -9.15
N VAL A 143 -4.25 -2.96 -8.75
CA VAL A 143 -3.78 -1.65 -8.34
C VAL A 143 -2.90 -1.07 -9.43
N SER A 144 -3.33 0.03 -10.02
CA SER A 144 -2.56 0.79 -11.01
C SER A 144 -1.88 1.97 -10.33
N PHE A 145 -0.60 2.16 -10.63
CA PHE A 145 0.27 3.20 -10.09
C PHE A 145 0.71 4.16 -11.18
N ARG A 146 0.82 5.45 -10.84
CA ARG A 146 1.33 6.47 -11.73
C ARG A 146 2.18 7.49 -10.98
N TRP A 147 3.42 7.66 -11.41
CA TRP A 147 4.32 8.71 -10.96
C TRP A 147 4.28 9.86 -11.96
N GLN A 148 4.07 11.05 -11.46
CA GLN A 148 3.92 12.25 -12.27
C GLN A 148 5.00 13.27 -11.89
N GLY A 149 5.65 13.82 -12.90
CA GLY A 149 6.64 14.89 -12.76
C GLY A 149 6.03 16.28 -12.86
N ALA A 150 6.89 17.28 -13.02
CA ALA A 150 6.47 18.66 -13.26
C ALA A 150 5.49 18.72 -14.43
N HIS A 151 4.53 19.66 -14.36
CA HIS A 151 3.46 19.85 -15.38
C HIS A 151 2.58 18.61 -15.61
N GLY A 152 2.60 17.62 -14.68
CA GLY A 152 1.70 16.48 -14.73
C GLY A 152 2.06 15.38 -15.74
N HIS A 153 3.23 15.45 -16.40
CA HIS A 153 3.65 14.38 -17.30
C HIS A 153 3.90 13.09 -16.52
N THR A 154 3.58 11.94 -17.11
CA THR A 154 3.80 10.64 -16.49
C THR A 154 5.25 10.20 -16.65
N ILE A 155 5.95 9.96 -15.53
CA ILE A 155 7.32 9.43 -15.48
C ILE A 155 7.31 7.91 -15.59
N LYS A 156 6.47 7.26 -14.78
CA LYS A 156 6.36 5.80 -14.71
C LYS A 156 4.92 5.39 -14.48
N ARG A 157 4.55 4.21 -14.98
CA ARG A 157 3.34 3.46 -14.64
C ARG A 157 3.72 2.06 -14.24
N ASP A 158 2.96 1.48 -13.31
CA ASP A 158 3.06 0.08 -12.94
C ASP A 158 1.69 -0.46 -12.57
N GLU A 159 1.55 -1.79 -12.49
CA GLU A 159 0.32 -2.45 -12.12
C GLU A 159 0.63 -3.71 -11.32
N ARG A 160 -0.09 -3.91 -10.22
CA ARG A 160 0.05 -5.07 -9.35
C ARG A 160 -1.30 -5.67 -9.03
N ARG A 161 -1.32 -7.00 -8.90
CA ARG A 161 -2.48 -7.74 -8.40
C ARG A 161 -2.25 -8.16 -6.96
N THR A 162 -3.28 -8.01 -6.12
CA THR A 162 -3.24 -8.50 -4.75
C THR A 162 -3.32 -10.02 -4.69
N ARG A 163 -3.10 -10.60 -3.51
CA ARG A 163 -3.55 -11.94 -3.20
C ARG A 163 -5.07 -12.03 -3.40
N ARG A 164 -5.59 -13.24 -3.60
CA ARG A 164 -7.03 -13.47 -3.76
C ARG A 164 -7.74 -13.52 -2.41
N CYS A 165 -8.98 -13.03 -2.37
CA CYS A 165 -9.97 -13.25 -1.33
C CYS A 165 -11.02 -14.21 -1.88
N SER A 166 -11.02 -15.45 -1.39
CA SER A 166 -11.98 -16.47 -1.82
C SER A 166 -13.24 -16.39 -0.97
N GLN A 167 -14.39 -16.27 -1.61
CA GLN A 167 -15.71 -16.34 -0.98
C GLN A 167 -16.29 -17.72 -1.27
N PRO A 168 -16.32 -18.65 -0.28
CA PRO A 168 -16.84 -19.99 -0.49
C PRO A 168 -18.35 -19.99 -0.72
N ALA A 169 -18.87 -20.99 -1.40
CA ALA A 169 -20.29 -21.22 -1.47
C ALA A 169 -20.89 -21.32 -0.05
N PRO A 170 -22.13 -20.85 0.15
CA PRO A 170 -22.84 -21.09 1.40
C PRO A 170 -22.90 -22.58 1.69
N ALA A 171 -22.73 -22.98 2.95
CA ALA A 171 -22.98 -24.37 3.33
C ALA A 171 -24.42 -24.73 2.98
N ALA A 172 -24.62 -25.85 2.29
CA ALA A 172 -25.96 -26.34 2.05
C ALA A 172 -26.63 -26.56 3.40
N SER A 173 -27.77 -25.90 3.62
CA SER A 173 -28.59 -26.14 4.83
C SER A 173 -28.95 -27.62 4.83
N ALA A 174 -28.56 -28.34 5.88
CA ALA A 174 -28.98 -29.74 6.03
C ALA A 174 -30.53 -29.77 6.03
N PRO A 175 -31.15 -30.70 5.30
CA PRO A 175 -32.61 -30.80 5.32
C PRO A 175 -33.04 -31.06 6.76
N SER A 176 -33.90 -30.19 7.29
CA SER A 176 -34.53 -30.41 8.57
C SER A 176 -35.37 -31.68 8.47
N LEU A 177 -34.91 -32.77 9.10
CA LEU A 177 -35.73 -33.95 9.29
C LEU A 177 -36.85 -33.55 10.24
N SER A 178 -37.98 -33.09 9.69
CA SER A 178 -39.24 -32.98 10.46
C SER A 178 -39.62 -34.39 10.86
N SER A 179 -39.31 -34.75 12.10
CA SER A 179 -39.84 -35.97 12.73
C SER A 179 -41.35 -35.78 12.85
N SER A 180 -42.10 -36.28 11.88
CA SER A 180 -43.51 -36.53 12.04
C SER A 180 -43.65 -37.67 13.07
N LEU A 181 -43.88 -37.34 14.30
CA LEU A 181 -44.40 -38.24 15.30
C LEU A 181 -45.93 -38.27 15.12
N GLU A 182 -46.44 -39.34 14.51
CA GLU A 182 -47.79 -39.80 14.67
C GLU A 182 -47.91 -40.65 15.95
#